data_4cd37914768cff713e6ce4f989a91f03
#
_entry.id   4cd37914768cff713e6ce4f989a91f03
#
_cell.length_a   1.000
_cell.length_b   1.000
_cell.length_c   1.000
_cell.angle_alpha   90.00
_cell.angle_beta   90.00
_cell.angle_gamma   90.00
#
_symmetry.space_group_name_H-M   'P 1'
#
loop_
_entity.id
_entity.type
_entity.pdbx_description
1 polymer ?
#
loop_
_entity_poly.entity_id
_entity_poly.type
_entity_poly.pdbx_seq_one_letter_code
_entity_poly.pdbx_strand_id
1 'polypeptide(L)'
;MRLFKEHWSQPKQMPEIIPTLKEIVTYIGNIPDQEINLDNPKGSYKGFGHKKKIPLPFDYGEYPNLINPADNLGWDIIIVPSSSKNDKQLIPVGHVQYNASRPDKKGNDKIIIAPEGQYTFRDKEIINDFFDPLDRFKPVKWY
;
A
#
# COMPACT_ATOMS: atom_id res chain seq x y z
N MET A 1 16.42 1.46 11.60
CA MET A 1 15.59 0.55 12.42
C MET A 1 15.45 -0.79 11.71
N ARG A 2 15.81 -1.86 12.39
CA ARG A 2 15.78 -3.18 11.77
C ARG A 2 14.72 -4.10 12.35
N LEU A 3 13.93 -3.61 13.29
CA LEU A 3 12.95 -4.41 14.01
C LEU A 3 12.02 -5.17 13.06
N PHE A 4 11.36 -4.47 12.15
CA PHE A 4 10.44 -5.11 11.23
C PHE A 4 11.16 -6.04 10.27
N LYS A 5 12.27 -5.59 9.71
CA LYS A 5 13.00 -6.37 8.72
C LYS A 5 13.57 -7.65 9.29
N GLU A 6 14.17 -7.59 10.47
CA GLU A 6 14.74 -8.78 11.11
C GLU A 6 13.65 -9.74 11.59
N HIS A 7 12.58 -9.18 12.14
CA HIS A 7 11.50 -9.97 12.71
C HIS A 7 10.70 -10.68 11.62
N TRP A 8 10.41 -9.97 10.54
CA TRP A 8 9.51 -10.44 9.50
C TRP A 8 10.17 -11.23 8.39
N SER A 9 11.49 -11.21 8.30
CA SER A 9 12.19 -11.95 7.25
C SER A 9 12.66 -13.33 7.68
N GLN A 10 12.21 -13.82 8.82
CA GLN A 10 12.53 -15.18 9.27
C GLN A 10 11.53 -16.16 8.67
N PRO A 11 11.93 -16.97 7.68
CA PRO A 11 10.96 -17.69 6.84
C PRO A 11 10.06 -18.65 7.59
N LYS A 12 10.60 -19.41 8.54
CA LYS A 12 9.83 -20.46 9.22
C LYS A 12 8.83 -19.94 10.25
N GLN A 13 8.79 -18.62 10.50
CA GLN A 13 7.87 -18.03 11.44
C GLN A 13 6.90 -17.07 10.78
N MET A 14 6.98 -16.91 9.48
CA MET A 14 6.18 -15.94 8.76
C MET A 14 4.68 -16.08 8.97
N PRO A 15 4.10 -17.29 8.95
CA PRO A 15 2.65 -17.42 9.15
C PRO A 15 2.18 -16.98 10.53
N GLU A 16 3.07 -16.99 11.53
CA GLU A 16 2.73 -16.67 12.91
C GLU A 16 3.03 -15.22 13.26
N ILE A 17 3.89 -14.57 12.49
CA ILE A 17 4.43 -13.25 12.83
C ILE A 17 4.12 -12.24 11.74
N ILE A 18 2.97 -12.36 11.12
CA ILE A 18 2.53 -11.34 10.17
C ILE A 18 2.15 -10.10 10.98
N PRO A 19 2.88 -8.98 10.80
CA PRO A 19 2.55 -7.76 11.52
C PRO A 19 1.19 -7.25 11.09
N THR A 20 0.49 -6.62 12.01
CA THR A 20 -0.77 -6.00 11.69
C THR A 20 -0.53 -4.80 10.79
N LEU A 21 -1.52 -4.46 10.00
CA LEU A 21 -1.47 -3.26 9.18
C LEU A 21 -1.22 -2.02 10.04
N LYS A 22 -1.79 -2.00 11.26
CA LYS A 22 -1.59 -0.91 12.20
C LYS A 22 -0.12 -0.76 12.59
N GLU A 23 0.58 -1.86 12.80
CA GLU A 23 1.99 -1.83 13.18
C GLU A 23 2.86 -1.24 12.07
N ILE A 24 2.67 -1.68 10.82
CA ILE A 24 3.47 -1.17 9.72
C ILE A 24 3.14 0.30 9.43
N VAL A 25 1.88 0.69 9.52
CA VAL A 25 1.46 2.07 9.35
C VAL A 25 2.11 2.96 10.40
N THR A 26 2.14 2.52 11.66
CA THR A 26 2.79 3.26 12.74
C THR A 26 4.30 3.40 12.50
N TYR A 27 4.94 2.32 12.06
CA TYR A 27 6.37 2.34 11.77
C TYR A 27 6.70 3.37 10.68
N ILE A 28 5.97 3.32 9.56
CA ILE A 28 6.21 4.24 8.43
C ILE A 28 5.95 5.68 8.85
N GLY A 29 4.91 5.92 9.66
CA GLY A 29 4.60 7.26 10.16
C GLY A 29 5.70 7.84 11.02
N ASN A 30 6.44 7.00 11.75
CA ASN A 30 7.56 7.43 12.59
C ASN A 30 8.88 7.56 11.84
N ILE A 31 9.02 6.83 10.74
CA ILE A 31 10.23 6.85 9.91
C ILE A 31 9.80 7.03 8.46
N PRO A 32 9.38 8.25 8.10
CA PRO A 32 9.00 8.54 6.72
C PRO A 32 10.24 8.57 5.81
N ASP A 33 10.04 8.82 4.54
CA ASP A 33 11.12 8.87 3.55
C ASP A 33 11.81 7.53 3.34
N GLN A 34 11.03 6.45 3.44
CA GLN A 34 11.49 5.13 3.05
C GLN A 34 11.76 5.10 1.55
N GLU A 35 12.73 4.28 1.14
CA GLU A 35 12.95 4.05 -0.28
C GLU A 35 11.69 3.45 -0.91
N ILE A 36 11.28 4.01 -2.04
CA ILE A 36 10.12 3.58 -2.79
C ILE A 36 10.56 3.08 -4.17
N ASN A 37 10.11 1.88 -4.51
CA ASN A 37 10.28 1.32 -5.84
C ASN A 37 8.94 1.47 -6.57
N LEU A 38 8.93 2.27 -7.63
CA LEU A 38 7.72 2.56 -8.39
C LEU A 38 7.56 1.52 -9.49
N ASP A 39 6.61 0.61 -9.30
CA ASP A 39 6.36 -0.47 -10.26
C ASP A 39 5.48 -0.02 -11.42
N ASN A 40 4.46 0.78 -11.13
CA ASN A 40 3.49 1.23 -12.11
C ASN A 40 3.20 2.72 -11.88
N PRO A 41 3.77 3.60 -12.70
CA PRO A 41 3.51 5.02 -12.55
C PRO A 41 2.10 5.40 -12.98
N LYS A 42 1.65 6.54 -12.48
CA LYS A 42 0.36 7.13 -12.86
C LYS A 42 0.24 7.17 -14.39
N GLY A 43 -0.91 6.75 -14.89
CA GLY A 43 -1.17 6.68 -16.32
C GLY A 43 -0.84 5.34 -16.97
N SER A 44 -0.09 4.48 -16.27
CA SER A 44 0.17 3.13 -16.76
C SER A 44 -1.02 2.21 -16.50
N TYR A 45 -0.96 0.99 -17.02
CA TYR A 45 -2.02 0.01 -16.83
C TYR A 45 -1.54 -1.11 -15.94
N LYS A 46 -2.34 -1.38 -14.89
CA LYS A 46 -2.11 -2.53 -14.03
C LYS A 46 -3.45 -3.23 -13.81
N GLY A 47 -3.44 -4.55 -13.90
CA GLY A 47 -4.66 -5.34 -13.72
C GLY A 47 -5.06 -5.45 -12.26
N PHE A 48 -6.06 -4.69 -11.85
CA PHE A 48 -6.71 -4.82 -10.55
C PHE A 48 -8.04 -5.57 -10.64
N GLY A 49 -8.45 -5.95 -11.84
CA GLY A 49 -9.71 -6.68 -12.03
C GLY A 49 -10.83 -5.87 -12.64
N HIS A 50 -10.58 -4.66 -13.10
CA HIS A 50 -11.57 -3.86 -13.80
C HIS A 50 -11.97 -4.55 -15.12
N LYS A 51 -13.25 -4.45 -15.48
CA LYS A 51 -13.76 -5.02 -16.72
C LYS A 51 -13.15 -4.36 -17.95
N LYS A 52 -12.87 -3.06 -17.86
CA LYS A 52 -12.22 -2.30 -18.92
C LYS A 52 -10.82 -1.92 -18.47
N LYS A 53 -9.90 -1.81 -19.42
CA LYS A 53 -8.56 -1.35 -19.13
C LYS A 53 -8.60 0.13 -18.76
N ILE A 54 -8.23 0.43 -17.53
CA ILE A 54 -8.27 1.77 -16.96
C ILE A 54 -6.86 2.18 -16.56
N PRO A 55 -6.38 3.36 -16.99
CA PRO A 55 -5.07 3.81 -16.52
C PRO A 55 -5.10 4.12 -15.02
N LEU A 56 -4.00 3.84 -14.34
CA LEU A 56 -3.88 4.14 -12.92
C LEU A 56 -3.97 5.66 -12.69
N PRO A 57 -4.84 6.10 -11.78
CA PRO A 57 -4.92 7.53 -11.45
C PRO A 57 -3.92 7.95 -10.38
N PHE A 58 -3.00 7.06 -10.00
CA PHE A 58 -2.01 7.30 -8.95
C PHE A 58 -0.75 6.49 -9.25
N ASP A 59 0.35 6.83 -8.59
CA ASP A 59 1.56 6.03 -8.63
C ASP A 59 1.41 4.82 -7.72
N TYR A 60 1.83 3.65 -8.20
CA TYR A 60 1.72 2.39 -7.47
C TYR A 60 3.10 1.73 -7.39
N GLY A 61 3.49 1.32 -6.20
CA GLY A 61 4.78 0.71 -6.01
C GLY A 61 4.88 -0.04 -4.70
N GLU A 62 6.09 -0.11 -4.16
CA GLU A 62 6.34 -0.82 -2.92
C GLU A 62 7.47 -0.17 -2.13
N TYR A 63 7.54 -0.53 -0.85
CA TYR A 63 8.70 -0.28 -0.01
C TYR A 63 9.61 -1.49 -0.08
N PRO A 64 10.68 -1.48 -0.87
CA PRO A 64 11.51 -2.68 -1.05
C PRO A 64 12.22 -3.13 0.23
N ASN A 65 12.40 -2.23 1.19
CA ASN A 65 13.08 -2.52 2.45
C ASN A 65 12.14 -2.86 3.61
N LEU A 66 10.84 -2.88 3.37
CA LEU A 66 9.85 -3.28 4.37
C LEU A 66 9.11 -4.50 3.85
N ILE A 67 9.60 -5.67 4.21
CA ILE A 67 9.11 -6.93 3.66
C ILE A 67 7.80 -7.32 4.33
N ASN A 68 6.81 -7.65 3.51
CA ASN A 68 5.56 -8.23 3.96
C ASN A 68 5.73 -9.76 4.01
N PRO A 69 5.68 -10.37 5.19
CA PRO A 69 5.91 -11.81 5.31
C PRO A 69 4.81 -12.65 4.67
N ALA A 70 3.66 -12.07 4.34
CA ALA A 70 2.58 -12.81 3.69
C ALA A 70 2.98 -13.28 2.29
N ASP A 71 3.78 -12.50 1.56
CA ASP A 71 4.21 -12.85 0.20
C ASP A 71 5.73 -12.72 0.01
N ASN A 72 6.46 -12.34 1.05
CA ASN A 72 7.91 -12.14 1.04
C ASN A 72 8.37 -11.05 0.06
N LEU A 73 7.51 -10.09 -0.23
CA LEU A 73 7.79 -8.94 -1.08
C LEU A 73 7.63 -7.66 -0.26
N GLY A 74 8.04 -6.54 -0.82
CA GLY A 74 7.84 -5.25 -0.17
C GLY A 74 6.36 -4.92 0.00
N TRP A 75 6.03 -4.13 1.03
CA TRP A 75 4.66 -3.67 1.22
C TRP A 75 4.21 -2.78 0.07
N ASP A 76 3.07 -3.09 -0.51
CA ASP A 76 2.50 -2.32 -1.61
C ASP A 76 1.98 -0.97 -1.14
N ILE A 77 2.23 0.06 -1.93
CA ILE A 77 1.80 1.42 -1.61
C ILE A 77 1.12 2.09 -2.79
N ILE A 78 0.25 3.03 -2.44
CA ILE A 78 -0.42 3.93 -3.37
C ILE A 78 -0.09 5.34 -2.93
N ILE A 79 0.46 6.15 -3.83
CA ILE A 79 0.69 7.57 -3.55
C ILE A 79 -0.54 8.33 -4.02
N VAL A 80 -1.07 9.24 -3.18
CA VAL A 80 -2.26 10.00 -3.55
C VAL A 80 -2.08 10.70 -4.89
N PRO A 81 -3.15 10.81 -5.71
CA PRO A 81 -3.04 11.31 -7.08
C PRO A 81 -2.32 12.66 -7.27
N SER A 82 -2.45 13.56 -6.32
CA SER A 82 -1.84 14.90 -6.41
C SER A 82 -0.34 14.91 -6.07
N SER A 83 0.25 13.75 -5.74
CA SER A 83 1.63 13.66 -5.27
C SER A 83 2.42 12.64 -6.07
N SER A 84 3.74 12.58 -5.82
CA SER A 84 4.64 11.64 -6.48
C SER A 84 5.65 11.07 -5.49
N LYS A 85 6.42 10.07 -5.91
CA LYS A 85 7.44 9.45 -5.07
C LYS A 85 8.57 10.41 -4.68
N ASN A 86 8.70 11.52 -5.38
CA ASN A 86 9.73 12.51 -5.10
C ASN A 86 9.35 13.47 -3.99
N ASP A 87 8.10 13.46 -3.56
CA ASP A 87 7.66 14.28 -2.44
C ASP A 87 8.24 13.73 -1.13
N LYS A 88 8.42 14.62 -0.16
CA LYS A 88 9.00 14.27 1.12
C LYS A 88 7.91 14.01 2.17
N GLN A 89 8.30 13.32 3.24
CA GLN A 89 7.41 13.04 4.37
C GLN A 89 6.13 12.32 3.93
N LEU A 90 6.29 11.34 3.04
CA LEU A 90 5.17 10.51 2.62
C LEU A 90 4.79 9.57 3.76
N ILE A 91 3.67 9.82 4.38
CA ILE A 91 3.19 9.04 5.52
C ILE A 91 1.79 8.48 5.25
N PRO A 92 1.44 7.37 5.92
CA PRO A 92 0.15 6.71 5.69
C PRO A 92 -1.04 7.57 6.05
N VAL A 93 -2.03 7.60 5.16
CA VAL A 93 -3.28 8.32 5.35
C VAL A 93 -4.50 7.40 5.19
N GLY A 94 -4.27 6.16 4.82
CA GLY A 94 -5.34 5.19 4.64
C GLY A 94 -4.80 3.87 4.11
N HIS A 95 -5.71 2.97 3.79
CA HIS A 95 -5.33 1.70 3.18
C HIS A 95 -6.49 1.13 2.37
N VAL A 96 -6.13 0.23 1.44
CA VAL A 96 -7.08 -0.56 0.67
C VAL A 96 -6.94 -1.99 1.15
N GLN A 97 -8.02 -2.55 1.69
CA GLN A 97 -8.01 -3.90 2.19
C GLN A 97 -8.20 -4.89 1.04
N TYR A 98 -7.40 -5.95 1.03
CA TYR A 98 -7.55 -7.01 0.06
C TYR A 98 -8.37 -8.15 0.65
N ASN A 99 -9.56 -8.36 0.12
CA ASN A 99 -10.46 -9.43 0.54
C ASN A 99 -10.21 -10.67 -0.30
N ALA A 100 -9.39 -11.58 0.22
CA ALA A 100 -9.15 -12.85 -0.42
C ALA A 100 -9.92 -13.94 0.30
N SER A 101 -10.52 -14.84 -0.48
CA SER A 101 -11.14 -16.03 0.08
C SER A 101 -10.11 -17.06 0.52
N ARG A 102 -8.86 -16.92 0.09
CA ARG A 102 -7.79 -17.86 0.37
C ARG A 102 -6.85 -17.29 1.44
N PRO A 103 -6.51 -18.08 2.46
CA PRO A 103 -5.64 -17.61 3.54
C PRO A 103 -4.26 -17.16 3.08
N ASP A 104 -3.72 -17.75 2.01
CA ASP A 104 -2.41 -17.42 1.49
C ASP A 104 -2.34 -16.01 0.85
N LYS A 105 -3.48 -15.37 0.66
CA LYS A 105 -3.55 -14.01 0.13
C LYS A 105 -3.78 -12.95 1.18
N LYS A 106 -3.90 -13.33 2.44
CA LYS A 106 -4.06 -12.35 3.53
C LYS A 106 -2.81 -11.47 3.61
N GLY A 107 -3.01 -10.21 3.95
CA GLY A 107 -1.91 -9.26 4.08
C GLY A 107 -1.51 -8.59 2.77
N ASN A 108 -2.25 -8.81 1.69
CA ASN A 108 -1.99 -8.13 0.41
C ASN A 108 -2.69 -6.77 0.34
N ASP A 109 -2.77 -6.09 1.48
CA ASP A 109 -3.35 -4.76 1.58
C ASP A 109 -2.41 -3.72 0.99
N LYS A 110 -2.99 -2.60 0.55
CA LYS A 110 -2.22 -1.49 -0.02
C LYS A 110 -2.26 -0.32 0.94
N ILE A 111 -1.12 0.28 1.21
CA ILE A 111 -1.03 1.44 2.10
C ILE A 111 -1.09 2.71 1.26
N ILE A 112 -1.99 3.63 1.62
CA ILE A 112 -2.11 4.93 0.93
C ILE A 112 -1.25 5.94 1.67
N ILE A 113 -0.36 6.61 0.97
CA ILE A 113 0.56 7.58 1.56
C ILE A 113 0.41 8.96 0.91
N ALA A 114 0.68 10.01 1.67
CA ALA A 114 0.59 11.39 1.22
C ALA A 114 1.64 12.26 1.91
N PRO A 115 2.11 13.36 1.26
CA PRO A 115 3.08 14.27 1.87
C PRO A 115 2.55 14.87 3.16
N GLU A 116 3.30 14.73 4.24
CA GLU A 116 2.94 15.24 5.58
C GLU A 116 1.54 14.80 6.05
N GLY A 117 1.05 13.69 5.49
CA GLY A 117 -0.28 13.21 5.81
C GLY A 117 -1.41 14.03 5.21
N GLN A 118 -1.12 14.90 4.26
CA GLN A 118 -2.11 15.80 3.68
C GLN A 118 -2.52 15.34 2.29
N TYR A 119 -3.81 15.26 2.07
CA TYR A 119 -4.39 14.92 0.77
C TYR A 119 -5.65 15.75 0.55
N THR A 120 -6.03 15.90 -0.73
CA THR A 120 -7.22 16.68 -1.08
C THR A 120 -8.45 15.79 -1.06
N PHE A 121 -9.62 16.43 -1.00
CA PHE A 121 -10.89 15.71 -1.17
C PHE A 121 -10.91 14.99 -2.52
N ARG A 122 -10.35 15.62 -3.54
CA ARG A 122 -10.28 15.01 -4.88
C ARG A 122 -9.41 13.75 -4.90
N ASP A 123 -8.30 13.75 -4.18
CA ASP A 123 -7.46 12.54 -4.04
C ASP A 123 -8.27 11.38 -3.47
N LYS A 124 -9.00 11.65 -2.41
CA LYS A 124 -9.82 10.64 -1.76
C LYS A 124 -10.90 10.12 -2.70
N GLU A 125 -11.57 11.02 -3.40
CA GLU A 125 -12.61 10.66 -4.36
C GLU A 125 -12.09 9.79 -5.48
N ILE A 126 -10.95 10.15 -6.05
CA ILE A 126 -10.33 9.39 -7.15
C ILE A 126 -10.00 7.97 -6.71
N ILE A 127 -9.38 7.81 -5.54
CA ILE A 127 -9.01 6.48 -5.04
C ILE A 127 -10.25 5.67 -4.70
N ASN A 128 -11.23 6.26 -4.02
CA ASN A 128 -12.47 5.57 -3.69
C ASN A 128 -13.18 5.08 -4.96
N ASP A 129 -13.29 5.94 -5.97
CA ASP A 129 -13.96 5.61 -7.22
C ASP A 129 -13.22 4.51 -7.98
N PHE A 130 -11.90 4.53 -7.94
CA PHE A 130 -11.11 3.53 -8.64
C PHE A 130 -11.36 2.12 -8.08
N PHE A 131 -11.47 1.99 -6.78
CA PHE A 131 -11.67 0.69 -6.13
C PHE A 131 -13.13 0.31 -5.93
N ASP A 132 -14.07 1.25 -6.11
CA ASP A 132 -15.49 0.99 -5.87
C ASP A 132 -16.05 -0.23 -6.61
N PRO A 133 -15.75 -0.45 -7.91
CA PRO A 133 -16.27 -1.61 -8.61
C PRO A 133 -15.56 -2.92 -8.29
N LEU A 134 -14.53 -2.91 -7.48
CA LEU A 134 -13.67 -4.08 -7.23
C LEU A 134 -13.95 -4.68 -5.87
N ASP A 135 -14.68 -5.79 -5.84
CA ASP A 135 -15.05 -6.44 -4.57
C ASP A 135 -13.85 -6.96 -3.80
N ARG A 136 -12.77 -7.31 -4.48
CA ARG A 136 -11.57 -7.84 -3.83
C ARG A 136 -10.75 -6.77 -3.11
N PHE A 137 -10.99 -5.49 -3.40
CA PHE A 137 -10.23 -4.37 -2.83
C PHE A 137 -11.15 -3.46 -2.03
N LYS A 138 -11.80 -4.03 -1.03
CA LYS A 138 -12.72 -3.33 -0.14
C LYS A 138 -12.52 -3.80 1.29
N PRO A 139 -12.67 -2.92 2.27
CA PRO A 139 -12.95 -1.49 2.10
C PRO A 139 -11.70 -0.67 1.81
N VAL A 140 -11.91 0.55 1.35
CA VAL A 140 -10.90 1.60 1.34
C VAL A 140 -11.14 2.42 2.60
N LYS A 141 -10.14 2.49 3.46
CA LYS A 141 -10.26 3.19 4.75
C LYS A 141 -9.31 4.37 4.81
N TRP A 142 -9.79 5.46 5.38
CA TRP A 142 -9.00 6.68 5.57
C TRP A 142 -8.86 6.97 7.06
N TYR A 143 -7.69 7.41 7.43
CA TYR A 143 -7.36 7.68 8.83
C TYR A 143 -7.73 9.08 9.29
#